data_c9ffc0cc77da59934e15692211095ff7
#
_entry.id   c9ffc0cc77da59934e15692211095ff7
#
_cell.length_a   1.000
_cell.length_b   1.000
_cell.length_c   1.000
_cell.angle_alpha   90.00
_cell.angle_beta   90.00
_cell.angle_gamma   90.00
#
_symmetry.space_group_name_H-M   'P 1'
#
loop_
_entity.id
_entity.type
_entity.pdbx_description
1 polymer ?
#
loop_
_entity_poly.entity_id
_entity_poly.type
_entity_poly.pdbx_seq_one_letter_code
_entity_poly.pdbx_strand_id
1 'polypeptide(L)'
;MKESYSFSRLKMFGSCKYAYWQNYIEDKDKRPEKEGHGTSDFGNFCHDILERYGKGELAEWEMLDYYEAHFSENIKNDFVLQMTENFSRDMRSKYYDDGYEFFKEFEGFPDFSIISTEKRFDVDCGDFRLNGKIDLTARDEAGKLIIVDYKSKSKFKSKAEREDYAKQLYVYAYAAKELYGEYPSRLAFFMFRTNQWVWFDFDETRMQETLDWCASVVKEIEEEKEKFGDKPFEPIEETIYGDFNFYEANFCPFRSSCKYHH
;
A
#
# COMPACT_ATOMS: atom_id res chain seq x y z
N MET A 1 15.06 21.51 6.42
CA MET A 1 14.23 20.43 7.01
C MET A 1 14.47 19.21 6.13
N LYS A 2 14.73 18.03 6.71
CA LYS A 2 14.92 16.81 5.91
C LYS A 2 13.62 16.47 5.16
N GLU A 3 13.74 16.03 3.90
CA GLU A 3 12.57 15.59 3.13
C GLU A 3 12.04 14.27 3.69
N SER A 4 10.71 14.09 3.64
CA SER A 4 10.04 12.92 4.18
C SER A 4 9.41 12.10 3.06
N TYR A 5 9.62 10.78 3.09
CA TYR A 5 9.19 9.84 2.06
C TYR A 5 8.31 8.75 2.67
N SER A 6 7.23 8.39 1.99
CA SER A 6 6.48 7.17 2.31
C SER A 6 7.02 5.98 1.52
N PHE A 7 6.80 4.76 2.01
CA PHE A 7 7.15 3.56 1.27
C PHE A 7 6.53 3.54 -0.13
N SER A 8 5.24 3.90 -0.25
CA SER A 8 4.55 3.99 -1.54
C SER A 8 5.16 5.04 -2.48
N ARG A 9 5.66 6.16 -1.93
CA ARG A 9 6.38 7.17 -2.71
C ARG A 9 7.68 6.60 -3.29
N LEU A 10 8.46 5.87 -2.50
CA LEU A 10 9.70 5.23 -2.97
C LEU A 10 9.41 4.14 -4.01
N LYS A 11 8.37 3.35 -3.79
CA LYS A 11 7.92 2.31 -4.75
C LYS A 11 7.48 2.91 -6.08
N MET A 12 6.78 4.05 -6.07
CA MET A 12 6.37 4.72 -7.30
C MET A 12 7.57 5.14 -8.14
N PHE A 13 8.63 5.69 -7.52
CA PHE A 13 9.85 6.06 -8.23
C PHE A 13 10.49 4.84 -8.92
N GLY A 14 10.61 3.72 -8.20
CA GLY A 14 11.14 2.47 -8.77
C GLY A 14 10.25 1.84 -9.85
N SER A 15 8.96 2.17 -9.87
CA SER A 15 8.03 1.67 -10.90
C SER A 15 8.02 2.56 -12.14
N CYS A 16 7.94 3.88 -11.97
CA CYS A 16 7.96 4.84 -13.07
C CYS A 16 8.41 6.21 -12.59
N LYS A 17 9.60 6.63 -13.02
CA LYS A 17 10.18 7.94 -12.66
C LYS A 17 9.34 9.11 -13.19
N TYR A 18 8.71 8.97 -14.36
CA TYR A 18 7.83 9.99 -14.90
C TYR A 18 6.54 10.16 -14.06
N ALA A 19 5.88 9.05 -13.67
CA ALA A 19 4.73 9.12 -12.79
C ALA A 19 5.10 9.69 -11.40
N TYR A 20 6.30 9.38 -10.90
CA TYR A 20 6.82 10.00 -9.67
C TYR A 20 6.98 11.51 -9.83
N TRP A 21 7.58 11.97 -10.94
CA TRP A 21 7.77 13.38 -11.22
C TRP A 21 6.41 14.12 -11.27
N GLN A 22 5.44 13.60 -12.03
CA GLN A 22 4.10 14.16 -12.10
C GLN A 22 3.42 14.25 -10.72
N ASN A 23 3.66 13.27 -9.87
CA ASN A 23 2.99 13.20 -8.57
C ASN A 23 3.62 14.09 -7.50
N TYR A 24 4.94 14.23 -7.50
CA TYR A 24 5.68 14.80 -6.38
C TYR A 24 6.53 16.03 -6.72
N ILE A 25 6.98 16.17 -7.97
CA ILE A 25 7.91 17.23 -8.38
C ILE A 25 7.20 18.32 -9.19
N GLU A 26 6.37 17.93 -10.16
CA GLU A 26 5.62 18.88 -11.00
C GLU A 26 4.86 19.91 -10.14
N ASP A 27 4.77 21.13 -10.65
CA ASP A 27 3.95 22.19 -10.07
C ASP A 27 2.51 21.69 -9.85
N LYS A 28 1.96 21.94 -8.67
CA LYS A 28 0.64 21.44 -8.27
C LYS A 28 -0.47 21.85 -9.25
N ASP A 29 -0.37 23.05 -9.80
CA ASP A 29 -1.37 23.60 -10.73
C ASP A 29 -1.28 23.01 -12.14
N LYS A 30 -0.18 22.32 -12.44
CA LYS A 30 0.08 21.64 -13.72
C LYS A 30 -0.09 20.13 -13.65
N ARG A 31 -0.24 19.57 -12.45
CA ARG A 31 -0.39 18.13 -12.28
C ARG A 31 -1.65 17.63 -12.95
N PRO A 32 -1.56 16.58 -13.76
CA PRO A 32 -2.76 15.95 -14.28
C PRO A 32 -3.62 15.39 -13.12
N GLU A 33 -4.91 15.33 -13.34
CA GLU A 33 -5.83 14.69 -12.43
C GLU A 33 -5.49 13.19 -12.31
N LYS A 34 -5.53 12.68 -11.08
CA LYS A 34 -5.27 11.26 -10.84
C LYS A 34 -6.52 10.45 -11.09
N GLU A 35 -6.35 9.41 -11.86
CA GLU A 35 -7.40 8.44 -12.08
C GLU A 35 -7.45 7.44 -10.93
N GLY A 36 -8.66 7.28 -10.39
CA GLY A 36 -8.97 6.23 -9.45
C GLY A 36 -9.25 4.89 -10.15
N HIS A 37 -9.38 3.85 -9.36
CA HIS A 37 -9.84 2.53 -9.80
C HIS A 37 -10.66 1.88 -8.69
N GLY A 38 -11.74 1.18 -9.03
CA GLY A 38 -12.65 0.57 -8.06
C GLY A 38 -11.96 -0.41 -7.10
N THR A 39 -10.88 -1.07 -7.53
CA THR A 39 -10.11 -1.93 -6.63
C THR A 39 -9.40 -1.15 -5.51
N SER A 40 -8.99 0.09 -5.78
CA SER A 40 -8.40 0.96 -4.75
C SER A 40 -9.46 1.49 -3.81
N ASP A 41 -10.64 1.89 -4.34
CA ASP A 41 -11.77 2.30 -3.53
C ASP A 41 -12.20 1.16 -2.58
N PHE A 42 -12.31 -0.05 -3.12
CA PHE A 42 -12.63 -1.25 -2.34
C PHE A 42 -11.60 -1.50 -1.23
N GLY A 43 -10.31 -1.43 -1.56
CA GLY A 43 -9.24 -1.56 -0.56
C GLY A 43 -9.40 -0.55 0.56
N ASN A 44 -9.53 0.73 0.21
CA ASN A 44 -9.70 1.81 1.17
C ASN A 44 -10.94 1.65 2.05
N PHE A 45 -12.06 1.22 1.45
CA PHE A 45 -13.30 1.00 2.18
C PHE A 45 -13.20 -0.17 3.18
N CYS A 46 -12.60 -1.29 2.78
CA CYS A 46 -12.36 -2.40 3.70
C CYS A 46 -11.38 -2.01 4.84
N HIS A 47 -10.35 -1.22 4.54
CA HIS A 47 -9.46 -0.67 5.57
C HIS A 47 -10.21 0.23 6.56
N ASP A 48 -11.12 1.11 6.09
CA ASP A 48 -11.94 1.96 6.99
C ASP A 48 -12.81 1.12 7.92
N ILE A 49 -13.44 0.04 7.43
CA ILE A 49 -14.23 -0.86 8.27
C ILE A 49 -13.36 -1.55 9.32
N LEU A 50 -12.20 -2.09 8.93
CA LEU A 50 -11.27 -2.73 9.86
C LEU A 50 -10.68 -1.74 10.87
N GLU A 51 -10.44 -0.49 10.46
CA GLU A 51 -10.02 0.59 11.36
C GLU A 51 -11.08 0.89 12.42
N ARG A 52 -12.35 1.03 12.01
CA ARG A 52 -13.49 1.25 12.92
C ARG A 52 -13.66 0.10 13.91
N TYR A 53 -13.54 -1.13 13.43
CA TYR A 53 -13.52 -2.30 14.30
C TYR A 53 -12.39 -2.21 15.33
N GLY A 54 -11.18 -1.94 14.89
CA GLY A 54 -10.01 -1.84 15.77
C GLY A 54 -10.07 -0.68 16.78
N LYS A 55 -10.87 0.36 16.49
CA LYS A 55 -11.17 1.47 17.42
C LYS A 55 -12.33 1.16 18.38
N GLY A 56 -13.05 0.07 18.17
CA GLY A 56 -14.29 -0.26 18.90
C GLY A 56 -15.49 0.62 18.50
N GLU A 57 -15.42 1.28 17.34
CA GLU A 57 -16.52 2.07 16.77
C GLU A 57 -17.56 1.19 16.03
N LEU A 58 -17.16 -0.02 15.65
CA LEU A 58 -17.97 -1.00 14.95
C LEU A 58 -17.66 -2.37 15.52
N ALA A 59 -18.70 -3.10 15.93
CA ALA A 59 -18.54 -4.46 16.39
C ALA A 59 -18.46 -5.44 15.20
N GLU A 60 -17.86 -6.61 15.40
CA GLU A 60 -17.67 -7.60 14.33
C GLU A 60 -19.00 -8.02 13.64
N TRP A 61 -20.07 -8.16 14.41
CA TRP A 61 -21.39 -8.52 13.87
C TRP A 61 -22.10 -7.37 13.14
N GLU A 62 -21.61 -6.14 13.23
CA GLU A 62 -22.14 -4.96 12.52
C GLU A 62 -21.41 -4.71 11.20
N MET A 63 -20.23 -5.32 11.02
CA MET A 63 -19.36 -5.02 9.88
C MET A 63 -19.98 -5.39 8.54
N LEU A 64 -20.70 -6.52 8.46
CA LEU A 64 -21.36 -6.93 7.24
C LEU A 64 -22.47 -5.96 6.84
N ASP A 65 -23.35 -5.61 7.79
CA ASP A 65 -24.44 -4.67 7.53
C ASP A 65 -23.89 -3.30 7.12
N TYR A 66 -22.81 -2.86 7.76
CA TYR A 66 -22.12 -1.61 7.41
C TYR A 66 -21.53 -1.68 5.99
N TYR A 67 -20.87 -2.79 5.64
CA TYR A 67 -20.33 -3.03 4.31
C TYR A 67 -21.40 -2.94 3.22
N GLU A 68 -22.49 -3.67 3.38
CA GLU A 68 -23.60 -3.68 2.41
C GLU A 68 -24.24 -2.30 2.25
N ALA A 69 -24.53 -1.63 3.36
CA ALA A 69 -25.18 -0.33 3.35
C ALA A 69 -24.34 0.76 2.65
N HIS A 70 -23.00 0.70 2.78
CA HIS A 70 -22.12 1.79 2.34
C HIS A 70 -21.26 1.44 1.13
N PHE A 71 -21.32 0.23 0.58
CA PHE A 71 -20.50 -0.19 -0.54
C PHE A 71 -20.64 0.75 -1.73
N SER A 72 -21.86 1.06 -2.18
CA SER A 72 -22.10 1.88 -3.35
C SER A 72 -21.66 3.33 -3.20
N GLU A 73 -21.65 3.85 -1.96
CA GLU A 73 -21.20 5.22 -1.66
C GLU A 73 -19.68 5.36 -1.70
N ASN A 74 -18.98 4.29 -1.28
CA ASN A 74 -17.51 4.29 -1.17
C ASN A 74 -16.84 3.85 -2.46
N ILE A 75 -17.52 3.11 -3.32
CA ILE A 75 -17.00 2.67 -4.62
C ILE A 75 -17.41 3.65 -5.71
N LYS A 76 -16.54 4.61 -6.00
CA LYS A 76 -16.78 5.72 -6.94
C LYS A 76 -16.24 5.46 -8.33
N ASN A 77 -15.22 4.62 -8.44
CA ASN A 77 -14.55 4.31 -9.69
C ASN A 77 -14.97 2.96 -10.26
N ASP A 78 -14.75 2.78 -11.56
CA ASP A 78 -15.03 1.53 -12.25
C ASP A 78 -14.08 0.41 -11.81
N PHE A 79 -14.58 -0.83 -11.89
CA PHE A 79 -13.82 -2.05 -11.68
C PHE A 79 -13.39 -2.74 -12.97
N VAL A 80 -13.40 -2.05 -14.07
CA VAL A 80 -13.02 -2.62 -15.36
C VAL A 80 -11.51 -2.78 -15.41
N LEU A 81 -11.05 -4.03 -15.40
CA LEU A 81 -9.64 -4.37 -15.57
C LEU A 81 -9.37 -4.72 -17.03
N GLN A 82 -8.41 -4.03 -17.63
CA GLN A 82 -7.85 -4.42 -18.92
C GLN A 82 -6.95 -5.62 -18.70
N MET A 83 -7.37 -6.77 -19.23
CA MET A 83 -6.69 -8.06 -19.03
C MET A 83 -5.64 -8.32 -20.10
N THR A 84 -5.90 -7.81 -21.33
CA THR A 84 -5.00 -7.80 -22.49
C THR A 84 -5.29 -6.54 -23.30
N GLU A 85 -4.50 -6.26 -24.34
CA GLU A 85 -4.74 -5.13 -25.25
C GLU A 85 -6.19 -5.05 -25.78
N ASN A 86 -6.82 -6.21 -25.99
CA ASN A 86 -8.13 -6.31 -26.65
C ASN A 86 -9.24 -6.88 -25.76
N PHE A 87 -8.99 -7.09 -24.45
CA PHE A 87 -9.96 -7.70 -23.57
C PHE A 87 -9.95 -7.05 -22.18
N SER A 88 -11.13 -6.55 -21.80
CA SER A 88 -11.39 -6.00 -20.46
C SER A 88 -12.44 -6.83 -19.72
N ARG A 89 -12.39 -6.82 -18.41
CA ARG A 89 -13.33 -7.53 -17.54
C ARG A 89 -13.79 -6.64 -16.40
N ASP A 90 -15.11 -6.52 -16.25
CA ASP A 90 -15.69 -5.92 -15.04
C ASP A 90 -15.56 -6.91 -13.87
N MET A 91 -15.00 -6.41 -12.79
CA MET A 91 -14.72 -7.19 -11.57
C MET A 91 -15.58 -6.75 -10.37
N ARG A 92 -16.53 -5.81 -10.56
CA ARG A 92 -17.30 -5.22 -9.46
C ARG A 92 -18.03 -6.28 -8.62
N SER A 93 -18.79 -7.17 -9.26
CA SER A 93 -19.49 -8.23 -8.54
C SER A 93 -18.53 -9.11 -7.74
N LYS A 94 -17.41 -9.52 -8.37
CA LYS A 94 -16.43 -10.35 -7.68
C LYS A 94 -15.83 -9.67 -6.45
N TYR A 95 -15.50 -8.38 -6.51
CA TYR A 95 -14.96 -7.66 -5.36
C TYR A 95 -16.03 -7.44 -4.27
N TYR A 96 -17.27 -7.21 -4.68
CA TYR A 96 -18.40 -7.15 -3.75
C TYR A 96 -18.57 -8.48 -3.01
N ASP A 97 -18.62 -9.60 -3.75
CA ASP A 97 -18.78 -10.93 -3.17
C ASP A 97 -17.62 -11.31 -2.25
N ASP A 98 -16.36 -11.01 -2.66
CA ASP A 98 -15.18 -11.26 -1.84
C ASP A 98 -15.23 -10.48 -0.49
N GLY A 99 -15.69 -9.23 -0.52
CA GLY A 99 -15.86 -8.42 0.69
C GLY A 99 -17.03 -8.87 1.55
N TYR A 100 -18.15 -9.23 0.93
CA TYR A 100 -19.32 -9.78 1.60
C TYR A 100 -18.97 -11.06 2.38
N GLU A 101 -18.35 -12.03 1.72
CA GLU A 101 -17.96 -13.28 2.37
C GLU A 101 -16.91 -13.04 3.47
N PHE A 102 -15.98 -12.12 3.26
CA PHE A 102 -15.01 -11.75 4.28
C PHE A 102 -15.70 -11.20 5.54
N PHE A 103 -16.54 -10.18 5.44
CA PHE A 103 -17.19 -9.59 6.61
C PHE A 103 -18.24 -10.49 7.26
N LYS A 104 -18.85 -11.38 6.50
CA LYS A 104 -19.78 -12.40 7.02
C LYS A 104 -19.07 -13.45 7.90
N GLU A 105 -17.83 -13.80 7.54
CA GLU A 105 -17.04 -14.81 8.24
C GLU A 105 -16.04 -14.23 9.25
N PHE A 106 -15.97 -12.89 9.36
CA PHE A 106 -15.00 -12.25 10.23
C PHE A 106 -15.41 -12.38 11.71
N GLU A 107 -14.58 -13.06 12.50
CA GLU A 107 -14.76 -13.31 13.94
C GLU A 107 -13.84 -12.44 14.82
N GLY A 108 -13.34 -11.31 14.27
CA GLY A 108 -12.40 -10.45 14.94
C GLY A 108 -10.95 -10.96 14.91
N PHE A 109 -10.16 -10.46 15.84
CA PHE A 109 -8.77 -10.89 16.06
C PHE A 109 -8.62 -11.45 17.47
N PRO A 110 -9.15 -12.67 17.75
CA PRO A 110 -9.25 -13.21 19.13
C PRO A 110 -7.90 -13.42 19.79
N ASP A 111 -6.84 -13.70 19.01
CA ASP A 111 -5.48 -13.96 19.52
C ASP A 111 -4.67 -12.68 19.77
N PHE A 112 -5.27 -11.51 19.55
CA PHE A 112 -4.55 -10.24 19.59
C PHE A 112 -5.24 -9.20 20.47
N SER A 113 -4.44 -8.50 21.28
CA SER A 113 -4.87 -7.27 21.94
C SER A 113 -4.47 -6.08 21.07
N ILE A 114 -5.45 -5.45 20.43
CA ILE A 114 -5.24 -4.28 19.55
C ILE A 114 -4.70 -3.12 20.39
N ILE A 115 -3.58 -2.52 19.95
CA ILE A 115 -2.97 -1.32 20.56
C ILE A 115 -3.41 -0.08 19.81
N SER A 116 -3.32 -0.12 18.48
CA SER A 116 -3.67 1.01 17.62
C SER A 116 -3.99 0.56 16.20
N THR A 117 -4.81 1.34 15.52
CA THR A 117 -5.09 1.25 14.09
C THR A 117 -4.70 2.54 13.40
N GLU A 118 -4.29 2.48 12.13
CA GLU A 118 -3.93 3.64 11.29
C GLU A 118 -2.94 4.61 11.99
N LYS A 119 -2.02 4.03 12.76
CA LYS A 119 -1.05 4.82 13.55
C LYS A 119 -0.05 5.52 12.65
N ARG A 120 -0.13 6.85 12.59
CA ARG A 120 0.83 7.67 11.82
C ARG A 120 2.20 7.69 12.47
N PHE A 121 3.23 7.68 11.64
CA PHE A 121 4.61 7.87 12.03
C PHE A 121 5.32 8.83 11.08
N ASP A 122 6.39 9.43 11.59
CA ASP A 122 7.37 10.20 10.81
C ASP A 122 8.71 10.12 11.57
N VAL A 123 9.58 9.21 11.10
CA VAL A 123 10.81 8.81 11.80
C VAL A 123 12.06 9.27 11.05
N ASP A 124 13.11 9.60 11.81
CA ASP A 124 14.40 10.03 11.26
C ASP A 124 15.22 8.83 10.78
N CYS A 125 15.76 8.92 9.57
CA CYS A 125 16.61 7.90 8.96
C CYS A 125 17.99 8.47 8.55
N GLY A 126 18.51 9.45 9.26
CA GLY A 126 19.77 10.11 8.95
C GLY A 126 19.56 11.28 7.98
N ASP A 127 19.81 11.10 6.68
CA ASP A 127 19.70 12.19 5.70
C ASP A 127 18.27 12.52 5.28
N PHE A 128 17.31 11.62 5.50
CA PHE A 128 15.90 11.75 5.16
C PHE A 128 15.01 11.28 6.30
N ARG A 129 13.68 11.35 6.10
CA ARG A 129 12.68 10.84 7.03
C ARG A 129 11.79 9.82 6.31
N LEU A 130 11.28 8.84 7.05
CA LEU A 130 10.23 7.94 6.59
C LEU A 130 8.92 8.24 7.30
N ASN A 131 7.86 8.40 6.53
CA ASN A 131 6.51 8.61 7.06
C ASN A 131 5.54 7.54 6.54
N GLY A 132 4.42 7.41 7.25
CA GLY A 132 3.36 6.50 6.85
C GLY A 132 2.33 6.29 7.93
N LYS A 133 1.54 5.23 7.72
CA LYS A 133 0.55 4.74 8.70
C LYS A 133 0.70 3.23 8.82
N ILE A 134 0.67 2.73 10.03
CA ILE A 134 0.62 1.30 10.33
C ILE A 134 -0.85 0.92 10.48
N ASP A 135 -1.33 -0.01 9.65
CA ASP A 135 -2.76 -0.36 9.62
C ASP A 135 -3.21 -0.94 10.96
N LEU A 136 -2.46 -1.90 11.51
CA LEU A 136 -2.75 -2.48 12.84
C LEU A 136 -1.47 -2.74 13.62
N THR A 137 -1.48 -2.31 14.87
CA THR A 137 -0.49 -2.72 15.87
C THR A 137 -1.21 -3.44 17.01
N ALA A 138 -0.71 -4.61 17.38
CA ALA A 138 -1.31 -5.45 18.39
C ALA A 138 -0.25 -6.12 19.27
N ARG A 139 -0.69 -6.77 20.35
CA ARG A 139 0.12 -7.72 21.13
C ARG A 139 -0.50 -9.10 21.03
N ASP A 140 0.37 -10.11 20.92
CA ASP A 140 -0.03 -11.50 21.02
C ASP A 140 -0.30 -11.90 22.50
N GLU A 141 -0.74 -13.13 22.71
CA GLU A 141 -1.00 -13.66 24.06
C GLU A 141 0.22 -13.61 25.00
N ALA A 142 1.44 -13.64 24.44
CA ALA A 142 2.68 -13.49 25.19
C ALA A 142 3.06 -12.02 25.44
N GLY A 143 2.22 -11.07 25.05
CA GLY A 143 2.45 -9.64 25.18
C GLY A 143 3.46 -9.05 24.18
N LYS A 144 3.91 -9.82 23.19
CA LYS A 144 4.88 -9.37 22.19
C LYS A 144 4.21 -8.53 21.10
N LEU A 145 4.89 -7.47 20.69
CA LEU A 145 4.42 -6.56 19.65
C LEU A 145 4.33 -7.26 18.29
N ILE A 146 3.22 -7.03 17.59
CA ILE A 146 2.94 -7.50 16.23
C ILE A 146 2.53 -6.31 15.37
N ILE A 147 3.01 -6.29 14.13
CA ILE A 147 2.60 -5.32 13.11
C ILE A 147 1.86 -6.07 12.00
N VAL A 148 0.72 -5.54 11.60
CA VAL A 148 -0.09 -6.08 10.52
C VAL A 148 -0.39 -4.99 9.49
N ASP A 149 -0.27 -5.35 8.24
CA ASP A 149 -0.68 -4.52 7.10
C ASP A 149 -1.77 -5.26 6.32
N TYR A 150 -2.86 -4.58 6.05
CA TYR A 150 -4.00 -5.14 5.35
C TYR A 150 -3.80 -5.09 3.84
N LYS A 151 -4.13 -6.17 3.14
CA LYS A 151 -4.01 -6.25 1.68
C LYS A 151 -5.29 -6.73 1.03
N SER A 152 -5.77 -5.95 0.05
CA SER A 152 -6.88 -6.33 -0.82
C SER A 152 -6.49 -7.32 -1.93
N LYS A 153 -5.25 -7.81 -1.94
CA LYS A 153 -4.79 -8.89 -2.84
C LYS A 153 -5.34 -10.23 -2.37
N SER A 154 -5.64 -11.11 -3.31
CA SER A 154 -6.00 -12.50 -2.99
C SER A 154 -4.78 -13.38 -2.71
N LYS A 155 -3.61 -13.07 -3.29
CA LYS A 155 -2.33 -13.77 -3.08
C LYS A 155 -1.16 -12.99 -3.67
N PHE A 156 0.05 -13.32 -3.25
CA PHE A 156 1.27 -12.93 -3.95
C PHE A 156 1.52 -13.86 -5.14
N LYS A 157 1.91 -13.31 -6.28
CA LYS A 157 2.17 -14.07 -7.52
C LYS A 157 3.44 -14.92 -7.42
N SER A 158 4.41 -14.48 -6.60
CA SER A 158 5.70 -15.15 -6.43
C SER A 158 6.30 -14.87 -5.05
N LYS A 159 7.35 -15.65 -4.69
CA LYS A 159 8.15 -15.37 -3.51
C LYS A 159 8.84 -14.00 -3.61
N ALA A 160 9.36 -13.65 -4.78
CA ALA A 160 10.03 -12.36 -5.00
C ALA A 160 9.08 -11.17 -4.78
N GLU A 161 7.84 -11.26 -5.28
CA GLU A 161 6.83 -10.23 -5.03
C GLU A 161 6.52 -10.12 -3.53
N ARG A 162 6.33 -11.24 -2.84
CA ARG A 162 6.08 -11.25 -1.39
C ARG A 162 7.21 -10.58 -0.62
N GLU A 163 8.47 -10.88 -0.95
CA GLU A 163 9.64 -10.29 -0.31
C GLU A 163 9.76 -8.77 -0.60
N ASP A 164 9.41 -8.35 -1.80
CA ASP A 164 9.41 -6.94 -2.16
C ASP A 164 8.32 -6.15 -1.40
N TYR A 165 7.13 -6.72 -1.23
CA TYR A 165 6.11 -6.14 -0.37
C TYR A 165 6.52 -6.12 1.12
N ALA A 166 7.24 -7.14 1.59
CA ALA A 166 7.68 -7.23 3.00
C ALA A 166 8.54 -6.04 3.44
N LYS A 167 9.22 -5.35 2.53
CA LYS A 167 9.93 -4.09 2.82
C LYS A 167 9.03 -3.06 3.52
N GLN A 168 7.74 -2.98 3.17
CA GLN A 168 6.79 -2.10 3.85
C GLN A 168 6.65 -2.45 5.33
N LEU A 169 6.57 -3.73 5.64
CA LEU A 169 6.49 -4.21 7.02
C LEU A 169 7.77 -3.90 7.82
N TYR A 170 8.94 -3.98 7.17
CA TYR A 170 10.21 -3.62 7.83
C TYR A 170 10.36 -2.11 8.06
N VAL A 171 9.83 -1.27 7.17
CA VAL A 171 9.69 0.18 7.43
C VAL A 171 8.80 0.42 8.65
N TYR A 172 7.70 -0.32 8.77
CA TYR A 172 6.81 -0.24 9.94
C TYR A 172 7.49 -0.76 11.22
N ALA A 173 8.29 -1.82 11.12
CA ALA A 173 9.07 -2.33 12.26
C ALA A 173 10.08 -1.29 12.77
N TYR A 174 10.77 -0.60 11.87
CA TYR A 174 11.65 0.51 12.24
C TYR A 174 10.87 1.63 12.94
N ALA A 175 9.73 2.05 12.40
CA ALA A 175 8.88 3.05 13.01
C ALA A 175 8.33 2.61 14.38
N ALA A 176 8.01 1.33 14.55
CA ALA A 176 7.50 0.77 15.80
C ALA A 176 8.50 0.93 16.95
N LYS A 177 9.79 0.82 16.67
CA LYS A 177 10.86 1.06 17.67
C LYS A 177 10.79 2.47 18.25
N GLU A 178 10.53 3.47 17.42
CA GLU A 178 10.36 4.87 17.85
C GLU A 178 9.03 5.08 18.58
N LEU A 179 7.95 4.46 18.09
CA LEU A 179 6.59 4.65 18.63
C LEU A 179 6.36 3.92 19.96
N TYR A 180 6.93 2.72 20.11
CA TYR A 180 6.62 1.80 21.21
C TYR A 180 7.85 1.40 22.04
N GLY A 181 9.06 1.83 21.65
CA GLY A 181 10.31 1.53 22.36
C GLY A 181 10.86 0.13 22.10
N GLU A 182 10.20 -0.69 21.28
CA GLU A 182 10.60 -2.06 20.95
C GLU A 182 10.36 -2.41 19.49
N TYR A 183 11.11 -3.38 18.96
CA TYR A 183 10.81 -3.98 17.67
C TYR A 183 9.66 -5.00 17.78
N PRO A 184 8.85 -5.18 16.74
CA PRO A 184 7.85 -6.25 16.73
C PRO A 184 8.54 -7.62 16.71
N SER A 185 7.90 -8.62 17.32
CA SER A 185 8.37 -10.01 17.23
C SER A 185 8.01 -10.66 15.90
N ARG A 186 6.86 -10.29 15.36
CA ARG A 186 6.34 -10.78 14.08
C ARG A 186 5.69 -9.66 13.29
N LEU A 187 5.70 -9.86 11.98
CA LEU A 187 5.08 -8.99 10.98
C LEU A 187 4.11 -9.81 10.16
N ALA A 188 3.02 -9.22 9.69
CA ALA A 188 2.08 -9.94 8.85
C ALA A 188 1.45 -9.08 7.76
N PHE A 189 1.12 -9.72 6.65
CA PHE A 189 0.06 -9.26 5.78
C PHE A 189 -1.22 -10.02 6.12
N PHE A 190 -2.30 -9.31 6.28
CA PHE A 190 -3.63 -9.88 6.34
C PHE A 190 -4.35 -9.66 5.01
N MET A 191 -4.46 -10.76 4.26
CA MET A 191 -5.07 -10.80 2.92
C MET A 191 -6.58 -10.95 3.10
N PHE A 192 -7.30 -9.88 3.42
CA PHE A 192 -8.70 -9.96 3.86
C PHE A 192 -9.64 -10.56 2.82
N ARG A 193 -9.42 -10.38 1.48
CA ARG A 193 -10.26 -11.03 0.45
C ARG A 193 -10.25 -12.56 0.47
N THR A 194 -9.30 -13.17 1.13
CA THR A 194 -9.16 -14.64 1.21
C THR A 194 -9.03 -15.12 2.65
N ASN A 195 -9.19 -14.20 3.61
CA ASN A 195 -9.03 -14.45 5.04
C ASN A 195 -7.72 -15.19 5.37
N GLN A 196 -6.61 -14.78 4.72
CA GLN A 196 -5.31 -15.45 4.84
C GLN A 196 -4.26 -14.55 5.49
N TRP A 197 -3.49 -15.14 6.37
CA TRP A 197 -2.35 -14.50 7.01
C TRP A 197 -1.04 -14.94 6.35
N VAL A 198 -0.16 -13.96 6.09
CA VAL A 198 1.20 -14.21 5.60
C VAL A 198 2.17 -13.65 6.63
N TRP A 199 2.71 -14.54 7.45
CA TRP A 199 3.56 -14.21 8.59
C TRP A 199 5.04 -14.16 8.22
N PHE A 200 5.76 -13.27 8.92
CA PHE A 200 7.22 -13.15 8.92
C PHE A 200 7.67 -13.02 10.37
N ASP A 201 8.70 -13.73 10.76
CA ASP A 201 9.44 -13.40 11.97
C ASP A 201 10.23 -12.12 11.73
N PHE A 202 10.33 -11.26 12.76
CA PHE A 202 11.14 -10.06 12.62
C PHE A 202 12.61 -10.43 12.47
N ASP A 203 13.28 -9.78 11.53
CA ASP A 203 14.70 -9.96 11.22
C ASP A 203 15.34 -8.57 11.07
N GLU A 204 16.25 -8.26 11.99
CA GLU A 204 16.93 -6.96 12.03
C GLU A 204 17.82 -6.74 10.79
N THR A 205 18.42 -7.82 10.26
CA THR A 205 19.24 -7.74 9.04
C THR A 205 18.38 -7.31 7.85
N ARG A 206 17.22 -7.93 7.68
CA ARG A 206 16.27 -7.58 6.61
C ARG A 206 15.70 -6.17 6.78
N MET A 207 15.50 -5.74 8.01
CA MET A 207 15.11 -4.36 8.28
C MET A 207 16.21 -3.39 7.82
N GLN A 208 17.48 -3.66 8.17
CA GLN A 208 18.59 -2.83 7.75
C GLN A 208 18.73 -2.79 6.22
N GLU A 209 18.67 -3.95 5.55
CA GLU A 209 18.65 -4.04 4.08
C GLU A 209 17.52 -3.20 3.46
N THR A 210 16.37 -3.17 4.12
CA THR A 210 15.23 -2.34 3.68
C THR A 210 15.53 -0.84 3.83
N LEU A 211 16.13 -0.43 4.94
CA LEU A 211 16.53 0.97 5.15
C LEU A 211 17.61 1.40 4.16
N ASP A 212 18.57 0.52 3.89
CA ASP A 212 19.62 0.77 2.88
C ASP A 212 19.00 0.90 1.47
N TRP A 213 18.02 0.08 1.13
CA TRP A 213 17.23 0.23 -0.09
C TRP A 213 16.48 1.58 -0.12
N CYS A 214 15.84 1.98 0.97
CA CYS A 214 15.19 3.30 1.05
C CYS A 214 16.20 4.43 0.79
N ALA A 215 17.36 4.37 1.44
CA ALA A 215 18.43 5.36 1.27
C ALA A 215 18.96 5.42 -0.17
N SER A 216 19.14 4.26 -0.82
CA SER A 216 19.54 4.19 -2.23
C SER A 216 18.51 4.84 -3.14
N VAL A 217 17.22 4.55 -2.96
CA VAL A 217 16.15 5.15 -3.77
C VAL A 217 16.06 6.66 -3.54
N VAL A 218 16.18 7.13 -2.30
CA VAL A 218 16.22 8.58 -2.00
C VAL A 218 17.39 9.25 -2.70
N LYS A 219 18.57 8.64 -2.66
CA LYS A 219 19.75 9.16 -3.36
C LYS A 219 19.51 9.25 -4.88
N GLU A 220 18.94 8.22 -5.49
CA GLU A 220 18.60 8.25 -6.92
C GLU A 220 17.59 9.35 -7.25
N ILE A 221 16.59 9.57 -6.38
CA ILE A 221 15.62 10.67 -6.54
C ILE A 221 16.34 12.02 -6.55
N GLU A 222 17.28 12.25 -5.63
CA GLU A 222 18.03 13.51 -5.58
C GLU A 222 18.94 13.69 -6.81
N GLU A 223 19.59 12.62 -7.27
CA GLU A 223 20.39 12.63 -8.50
C GLU A 223 19.52 12.96 -9.74
N GLU A 224 18.31 12.42 -9.84
CA GLU A 224 17.37 12.76 -10.92
C GLU A 224 16.90 14.23 -10.82
N LYS A 225 16.63 14.73 -9.62
CA LYS A 225 16.30 16.15 -9.41
C LYS A 225 17.43 17.07 -9.87
N GLU A 226 18.68 16.75 -9.52
CA GLU A 226 19.85 17.51 -9.97
C GLU A 226 20.03 17.47 -11.49
N LYS A 227 19.84 16.27 -12.09
CA LYS A 227 20.02 16.04 -13.53
C LYS A 227 18.97 16.77 -14.37
N PHE A 228 17.71 16.72 -13.97
CA PHE A 228 16.59 17.23 -14.78
C PHE A 228 16.14 18.65 -14.38
N GLY A 229 16.43 19.10 -13.14
CA GLY A 229 15.90 20.37 -12.63
C GLY A 229 14.38 20.42 -12.71
N ASP A 230 13.86 21.44 -13.38
CA ASP A 230 12.40 21.61 -13.57
C ASP A 230 11.81 20.76 -14.71
N LYS A 231 12.63 19.96 -15.40
CA LYS A 231 12.16 19.13 -16.52
C LYS A 231 11.60 17.80 -16.01
N PRO A 232 10.66 17.20 -16.76
CA PRO A 232 10.12 15.88 -16.46
C PRO A 232 11.22 14.82 -16.40
N PHE A 233 11.15 13.93 -15.41
CA PHE A 233 11.98 12.73 -15.39
C PHE A 233 11.58 11.81 -16.54
N GLU A 234 12.54 11.12 -17.12
CA GLU A 234 12.26 10.13 -18.13
C GLU A 234 11.78 8.84 -17.49
N PRO A 235 10.78 8.15 -18.07
CA PRO A 235 10.37 6.85 -17.59
C PRO A 235 11.48 5.83 -17.82
N ILE A 236 11.41 4.70 -17.11
CA ILE A 236 12.33 3.57 -17.34
C ILE A 236 12.01 3.00 -18.73
N GLU A 237 13.01 2.78 -19.57
CA GLU A 237 12.83 2.32 -20.97
C GLU A 237 11.98 1.04 -21.09
N GLU A 238 12.15 0.11 -20.14
CA GLU A 238 11.37 -1.14 -20.06
C GLU A 238 9.86 -0.91 -19.87
N THR A 239 9.48 0.26 -19.31
CA THR A 239 8.09 0.64 -19.09
C THR A 239 7.43 1.22 -20.36
N ILE A 240 8.20 1.74 -21.30
CA ILE A 240 7.69 2.45 -22.50
C ILE A 240 7.53 1.53 -23.71
N TYR A 241 8.40 0.54 -23.85
CA TYR A 241 8.57 -0.25 -25.08
C TYR A 241 8.22 -1.73 -24.91
N GLY A 242 7.66 -2.11 -23.76
CA GLY A 242 7.26 -3.48 -23.48
C GLY A 242 5.89 -3.85 -24.09
N ASP A 243 5.63 -5.14 -24.14
CA ASP A 243 4.30 -5.68 -24.37
C ASP A 243 3.32 -5.16 -23.31
N PHE A 244 2.01 -5.39 -23.51
CA PHE A 244 0.95 -4.98 -22.60
C PHE A 244 1.33 -5.16 -21.12
N ASN A 245 1.41 -4.04 -20.39
CA ASN A 245 1.69 -4.02 -18.97
C ASN A 245 0.39 -3.88 -18.17
N PHE A 246 -0.09 -5.00 -17.63
CA PHE A 246 -1.32 -5.06 -16.85
C PHE A 246 -1.36 -4.04 -15.70
N TYR A 247 -0.24 -3.80 -15.02
CA TYR A 247 -0.23 -2.87 -13.88
C TYR A 247 -0.39 -1.42 -14.33
N GLU A 248 0.31 -1.03 -15.37
CA GLU A 248 0.24 0.33 -15.92
C GLU A 248 -1.13 0.62 -16.52
N ALA A 249 -1.67 -0.31 -17.30
CA ALA A 249 -2.97 -0.17 -17.95
C ALA A 249 -4.12 -0.01 -16.93
N ASN A 250 -3.98 -0.55 -15.73
CA ASN A 250 -5.06 -0.54 -14.75
C ASN A 250 -4.82 0.39 -13.55
N PHE A 251 -3.57 0.54 -13.11
CA PHE A 251 -3.29 1.16 -11.81
C PHE A 251 -2.36 2.37 -11.86
N CYS A 252 -1.83 2.72 -13.04
CA CYS A 252 -1.13 3.98 -13.16
C CYS A 252 -2.14 5.14 -12.98
N PRO A 253 -1.94 6.05 -12.00
CA PRO A 253 -2.88 7.13 -11.75
C PRO A 253 -2.89 8.19 -12.85
N PHE A 254 -2.00 8.10 -13.83
CA PHE A 254 -1.86 9.06 -14.94
C PHE A 254 -2.02 8.40 -16.32
N ARG A 255 -2.62 7.20 -16.38
CA ARG A 255 -2.71 6.40 -17.63
C ARG A 255 -3.32 7.15 -18.80
N SER A 256 -4.43 7.89 -18.60
CA SER A 256 -5.08 8.65 -19.70
C SER A 256 -4.35 9.92 -20.11
N SER A 257 -3.51 10.48 -19.24
CA SER A 257 -2.77 11.73 -19.50
C SER A 257 -1.29 11.51 -19.83
N CYS A 258 -0.82 10.26 -19.70
CA CYS A 258 0.59 9.92 -19.88
C CYS A 258 0.95 9.88 -21.37
N LYS A 259 1.89 10.72 -21.79
CA LYS A 259 2.40 10.74 -23.17
C LYS A 259 3.18 9.48 -23.59
N TYR A 260 3.52 8.62 -22.64
CA TYR A 260 4.25 7.37 -22.84
C TYR A 260 3.35 6.13 -22.74
N HIS A 261 2.09 6.32 -22.37
CA HIS A 261 1.13 5.23 -22.32
C HIS A 261 0.55 5.02 -23.74
N HIS A 262 0.57 3.77 -24.21
CA HIS A 262 0.08 3.37 -25.54
C HIS A 262 -1.12 2.44 -25.41
#